data_d6d0c469268d46fbfcc588d2379cac9c
#
_entry.id   d6d0c469268d46fbfcc588d2379cac9c
#
_cell.length_a   1.000
_cell.length_b   1.000
_cell.length_c   1.000
_cell.angle_alpha   90.00
_cell.angle_beta   90.00
_cell.angle_gamma   90.00
#
_symmetry.space_group_name_H-M   'P 1'
#
loop_
_entity.id
_entity.type
_entity.pdbx_description
1 polymer ?
#
loop_
_entity_poly.entity_id
_entity_poly.type
_entity_poly.pdbx_seq_one_letter_code
_entity_poly.pdbx_strand_id
1 'polypeptide(L)'
;MAIKFIKKLILLACMCCIGFAASAQVKERATLTPGWVRLYQPFRIVGNLYYVGTYDLACYLIVTPQGNILINTGLAASTPIIKANIEQLGFKLNDIKILLTTHAHYDHVGAMAEIKQLTGAEMMINQADASVLADGGKSDYAYGGEFSSFAPVKPDVLLKDGDKVKLGGTEITIVNSYGHSKGANSFLLNVKDETKTWKVFIANMPTIISDGPFASVTAYPNIAADYGHTLETLKAQTFDIWLASHADQMKMHNKHKPGDAYNPSAFVDRAGYDAVIAGFDAAYQRKIKQ
;
A
#
# COMPACT_ATOMS: atom_id res chain seq x y z
N MET A 1 25.48 62.50 -50.56
CA MET A 1 25.75 62.39 -49.12
C MET A 1 24.75 61.37 -48.57
N ALA A 2 25.12 60.11 -48.46
CA ALA A 2 24.21 59.00 -48.17
C ALA A 2 24.56 58.46 -46.80
N ILE A 3 23.63 58.58 -45.85
CA ILE A 3 23.76 58.04 -44.49
C ILE A 3 23.24 56.61 -44.49
N LYS A 4 24.11 55.64 -44.33
CA LYS A 4 23.76 54.21 -44.18
C LYS A 4 23.28 53.95 -42.75
N PHE A 5 21.99 53.57 -42.56
CA PHE A 5 21.45 53.03 -41.33
C PHE A 5 21.79 51.56 -41.24
N ILE A 6 22.64 51.17 -40.26
CA ILE A 6 22.91 49.78 -39.93
C ILE A 6 21.86 49.34 -38.89
N LYS A 7 20.90 48.50 -39.30
CA LYS A 7 20.00 47.82 -38.37
C LYS A 7 20.72 46.64 -37.73
N LYS A 8 21.01 46.75 -36.43
CA LYS A 8 21.48 45.63 -35.60
C LYS A 8 20.28 44.71 -35.32
N LEU A 9 20.33 43.52 -35.91
CA LEU A 9 19.40 42.44 -35.61
C LEU A 9 19.89 41.75 -34.32
N ILE A 10 19.20 41.97 -33.19
CA ILE A 10 19.44 41.23 -31.96
C ILE A 10 18.64 39.92 -32.06
N LEU A 11 19.36 38.81 -32.29
CA LEU A 11 18.84 37.48 -32.28
C LEU A 11 18.71 37.04 -30.81
N LEU A 12 17.49 37.09 -30.26
CA LEU A 12 17.20 36.59 -28.92
C LEU A 12 17.08 35.07 -29.02
N ALA A 13 18.16 34.37 -28.70
CA ALA A 13 18.14 32.92 -28.57
C ALA A 13 17.36 32.53 -27.30
N CYS A 14 16.10 32.16 -27.47
CA CYS A 14 15.30 31.55 -26.40
C CYS A 14 15.85 30.13 -26.18
N MET A 15 16.77 29.98 -25.23
CA MET A 15 17.20 28.68 -24.73
C MET A 15 16.04 28.08 -23.93
N CYS A 16 15.20 27.27 -24.57
CA CYS A 16 14.30 26.36 -23.87
C CYS A 16 15.15 25.35 -23.12
N CYS A 17 15.37 25.59 -21.82
CA CYS A 17 15.86 24.56 -20.92
C CYS A 17 14.77 23.49 -20.80
N ILE A 18 14.79 22.50 -21.70
CA ILE A 18 14.08 21.25 -21.49
C ILE A 18 14.84 20.57 -20.35
N GLY A 19 14.34 20.77 -19.14
CA GLY A 19 14.78 20.00 -17.98
C GLY A 19 14.42 18.53 -18.22
N PHE A 20 15.40 17.75 -18.66
CA PHE A 20 15.31 16.31 -18.53
C PHE A 20 15.21 16.02 -17.04
N ALA A 21 14.00 15.77 -16.54
CA ALA A 21 13.83 15.10 -15.27
C ALA A 21 14.48 13.73 -15.45
N ALA A 22 15.69 13.57 -14.89
CA ALA A 22 16.32 12.27 -14.80
C ALA A 22 15.36 11.39 -13.98
N SER A 23 14.59 10.55 -14.67
CA SER A 23 13.82 9.51 -14.04
C SER A 23 14.82 8.66 -13.27
N ALA A 24 14.76 8.72 -11.94
CA ALA A 24 15.60 7.86 -11.12
C ALA A 24 15.34 6.42 -11.57
N GLN A 25 16.41 5.73 -11.99
CA GLN A 25 16.27 4.38 -12.52
C GLN A 25 15.81 3.47 -11.40
N VAL A 26 14.54 3.06 -11.47
CA VAL A 26 13.94 2.10 -10.53
C VAL A 26 14.55 0.74 -10.86
N LYS A 27 15.25 0.15 -9.90
CA LYS A 27 15.78 -1.20 -10.02
C LYS A 27 14.77 -2.17 -9.42
N GLU A 28 13.90 -2.74 -10.27
CA GLU A 28 13.03 -3.82 -9.83
C GLU A 28 13.83 -5.03 -9.32
N ARG A 29 13.32 -5.69 -8.29
CA ARG A 29 13.95 -6.90 -7.77
C ARG A 29 13.84 -8.04 -8.79
N ALA A 30 14.94 -8.74 -9.02
CA ALA A 30 15.07 -9.75 -10.09
C ALA A 30 14.20 -11.01 -9.88
N THR A 31 13.67 -11.23 -8.68
CA THR A 31 12.88 -12.42 -8.35
C THR A 31 11.49 -11.99 -7.90
N LEU A 32 10.53 -12.05 -8.83
CA LEU A 32 9.13 -11.82 -8.50
C LEU A 32 8.45 -13.16 -8.20
N THR A 33 7.70 -13.18 -7.10
CA THR A 33 6.80 -14.32 -6.79
C THR A 33 5.72 -14.41 -7.89
N PRO A 34 5.50 -15.58 -8.53
CA PRO A 34 4.54 -15.69 -9.63
C PRO A 34 3.13 -15.16 -9.32
N GLY A 35 2.66 -15.30 -8.08
CA GLY A 35 1.37 -14.77 -7.63
C GLY A 35 1.27 -13.24 -7.66
N TRP A 36 2.40 -12.53 -7.61
CA TRP A 36 2.44 -11.07 -7.55
C TRP A 36 2.13 -10.40 -8.89
N VAL A 37 2.35 -11.09 -10.01
CA VAL A 37 2.08 -10.61 -11.37
C VAL A 37 0.90 -11.33 -12.03
N ARG A 38 0.41 -12.41 -11.42
CA ARG A 38 -0.72 -13.18 -11.94
C ARG A 38 -2.01 -12.39 -11.79
N LEU A 39 -2.78 -12.29 -12.85
CA LEU A 39 -4.09 -11.66 -12.84
C LEU A 39 -5.07 -12.38 -11.92
N TYR A 40 -5.93 -11.63 -11.26
CA TYR A 40 -7.05 -12.14 -10.50
C TYR A 40 -8.30 -11.31 -10.80
N GLN A 41 -9.44 -11.97 -10.93
CA GLN A 41 -10.71 -11.31 -11.20
C GLN A 41 -11.11 -10.46 -9.98
N PRO A 42 -11.39 -9.15 -10.15
CA PRO A 42 -11.82 -8.32 -9.05
C PRO A 42 -13.21 -8.71 -8.57
N PHE A 43 -13.47 -8.49 -7.30
CA PHE A 43 -14.76 -8.86 -6.71
C PHE A 43 -15.12 -7.98 -5.52
N ARG A 44 -16.41 -7.94 -5.20
CA ARG A 44 -16.94 -7.27 -4.02
C ARG A 44 -16.73 -8.16 -2.79
N ILE A 45 -15.97 -7.66 -1.79
CA ILE A 45 -15.73 -8.38 -0.54
C ILE A 45 -16.93 -8.21 0.39
N VAL A 46 -17.25 -6.94 0.73
CA VAL A 46 -18.37 -6.58 1.59
C VAL A 46 -18.80 -5.13 1.34
N GLY A 47 -20.09 -4.87 1.23
CA GLY A 47 -20.65 -3.53 1.05
C GLY A 47 -19.99 -2.76 -0.09
N ASN A 48 -19.28 -1.68 0.25
CA ASN A 48 -18.55 -0.84 -0.70
C ASN A 48 -17.04 -1.11 -0.75
N LEU A 49 -16.58 -2.23 -0.20
CA LEU A 49 -15.18 -2.66 -0.21
C LEU A 49 -14.97 -3.77 -1.24
N TYR A 50 -14.00 -3.57 -2.14
CA TYR A 50 -13.69 -4.46 -3.26
C TYR A 50 -12.22 -4.87 -3.26
N TYR A 51 -11.92 -6.08 -3.77
CA TYR A 51 -10.59 -6.55 -4.11
C TYR A 51 -10.27 -6.16 -5.55
N VAL A 52 -9.14 -5.47 -5.77
CA VAL A 52 -8.72 -5.00 -7.10
C VAL A 52 -7.25 -5.32 -7.41
N GLY A 53 -6.62 -6.14 -6.57
CA GLY A 53 -5.20 -6.53 -6.67
C GLY A 53 -4.93 -7.64 -7.69
N THR A 54 -3.75 -8.23 -7.56
CA THR A 54 -3.31 -9.41 -8.32
C THR A 54 -3.71 -10.70 -7.59
N TYR A 55 -3.20 -11.85 -8.03
CA TYR A 55 -3.47 -13.12 -7.35
C TYR A 55 -3.03 -13.10 -5.87
N ASP A 56 -1.91 -12.45 -5.53
CA ASP A 56 -1.43 -12.39 -4.14
C ASP A 56 -1.29 -10.97 -3.58
N LEU A 57 -0.84 -9.97 -4.36
CA LEU A 57 -0.73 -8.60 -3.86
C LEU A 57 -2.11 -7.98 -3.69
N ALA A 58 -2.55 -7.85 -2.45
CA ALA A 58 -3.88 -7.35 -2.15
C ALA A 58 -3.93 -5.82 -2.26
N CYS A 59 -4.79 -5.35 -3.17
CA CYS A 59 -5.18 -3.95 -3.29
C CYS A 59 -6.68 -3.85 -3.06
N TYR A 60 -7.10 -2.85 -2.29
CA TYR A 60 -8.50 -2.68 -1.91
C TYR A 60 -9.04 -1.34 -2.38
N LEU A 61 -10.21 -1.37 -3.03
CA LEU A 61 -10.95 -0.19 -3.42
C LEU A 61 -12.15 -0.02 -2.49
N ILE A 62 -12.26 1.15 -1.86
CA ILE A 62 -13.44 1.55 -1.09
C ILE A 62 -14.16 2.63 -1.89
N VAL A 63 -15.38 2.33 -2.30
CA VAL A 63 -16.20 3.21 -3.14
C VAL A 63 -17.08 4.09 -2.28
N THR A 64 -17.05 5.40 -2.51
CA THR A 64 -17.89 6.36 -1.78
C THR A 64 -18.53 7.37 -2.72
N PRO A 65 -19.62 8.06 -2.30
CA PRO A 65 -20.26 9.10 -3.14
C PRO A 65 -19.38 10.31 -3.46
N GLN A 66 -18.29 10.52 -2.70
CA GLN A 66 -17.38 11.65 -2.87
C GLN A 66 -16.06 11.28 -3.56
N GLY A 67 -15.98 10.07 -4.09
CA GLY A 67 -14.79 9.48 -4.70
C GLY A 67 -14.33 8.23 -3.95
N ASN A 68 -13.23 7.65 -4.39
CA ASN A 68 -12.79 6.34 -3.92
C ASN A 68 -11.49 6.44 -3.12
N ILE A 69 -11.27 5.46 -2.24
CA ILE A 69 -10.00 5.25 -1.54
C ILE A 69 -9.37 3.98 -2.10
N LEU A 70 -8.11 4.03 -2.48
CA LEU A 70 -7.34 2.86 -2.88
C LEU A 70 -6.27 2.57 -1.83
N ILE A 71 -6.25 1.34 -1.31
CA ILE A 71 -5.26 0.85 -0.34
C ILE A 71 -4.32 -0.12 -1.06
N ASN A 72 -3.02 0.15 -1.06
CA ASN A 72 -1.96 -0.52 -1.78
C ASN A 72 -2.10 -0.45 -3.30
N THR A 73 -0.98 -0.60 -4.01
CA THR A 73 -0.92 -0.49 -5.47
C THR A 73 -0.06 -1.57 -6.14
N GLY A 74 0.37 -2.58 -5.39
CA GLY A 74 1.18 -3.66 -5.94
C GLY A 74 2.55 -3.20 -6.42
N LEU A 75 3.08 -3.90 -7.44
CA LEU A 75 4.36 -3.61 -8.09
C LEU A 75 4.26 -2.40 -9.04
N ALA A 76 5.39 -1.89 -9.50
CA ALA A 76 5.44 -0.80 -10.48
C ALA A 76 4.63 -1.11 -11.77
N ALA A 77 4.62 -2.37 -12.20
CA ALA A 77 3.85 -2.82 -13.36
C ALA A 77 2.35 -3.07 -13.10
N SER A 78 1.85 -2.82 -11.88
CA SER A 78 0.47 -3.16 -11.51
C SER A 78 -0.59 -2.14 -11.92
N THR A 79 -0.21 -0.92 -12.36
CA THR A 79 -1.19 0.11 -12.76
C THR A 79 -2.22 -0.38 -13.78
N PRO A 80 -1.84 -1.02 -14.91
CA PRO A 80 -2.83 -1.48 -15.90
C PRO A 80 -3.74 -2.57 -15.33
N ILE A 81 -3.26 -3.42 -14.42
CA ILE A 81 -4.05 -4.48 -13.79
C ILE A 81 -5.10 -3.86 -12.86
N ILE A 82 -4.67 -2.97 -11.97
CA ILE A 82 -5.56 -2.29 -11.02
C ILE A 82 -6.60 -1.46 -11.76
N LYS A 83 -6.19 -0.72 -12.80
CA LYS A 83 -7.10 0.06 -13.64
C LYS A 83 -8.15 -0.85 -14.28
N ALA A 84 -7.74 -1.94 -14.94
CA ALA A 84 -8.65 -2.88 -15.58
C ALA A 84 -9.62 -3.52 -14.57
N ASN A 85 -9.13 -3.88 -13.40
CA ASN A 85 -9.95 -4.45 -12.32
C ASN A 85 -11.00 -3.45 -11.81
N ILE A 86 -10.64 -2.18 -11.62
CA ILE A 86 -11.56 -1.11 -11.22
C ILE A 86 -12.62 -0.89 -12.30
N GLU A 87 -12.21 -0.84 -13.58
CA GLU A 87 -13.13 -0.66 -14.71
C GLU A 87 -14.07 -1.86 -14.91
N GLN A 88 -13.60 -3.09 -14.68
CA GLN A 88 -14.43 -4.29 -14.72
C GLN A 88 -15.54 -4.28 -13.66
N LEU A 89 -15.30 -3.64 -12.51
CA LEU A 89 -16.31 -3.43 -11.47
C LEU A 89 -17.27 -2.28 -11.79
N GLY A 90 -17.08 -1.55 -12.91
CA GLY A 90 -17.91 -0.41 -13.32
C GLY A 90 -17.48 0.94 -12.71
N PHE A 91 -16.32 1.01 -12.06
CA PHE A 91 -15.78 2.23 -11.48
C PHE A 91 -14.69 2.83 -12.38
N LYS A 92 -14.20 4.02 -12.03
CA LYS A 92 -13.16 4.72 -12.79
C LYS A 92 -11.93 4.94 -11.93
N LEU A 93 -10.73 4.76 -12.49
CA LEU A 93 -9.48 5.04 -11.81
C LEU A 93 -9.41 6.52 -11.34
N ASN A 94 -9.90 7.45 -12.15
CA ASN A 94 -9.87 8.90 -11.86
C ASN A 94 -10.80 9.33 -10.71
N ASP A 95 -11.68 8.44 -10.25
CA ASP A 95 -12.51 8.70 -9.07
C ASP A 95 -11.76 8.46 -7.76
N ILE A 96 -10.53 7.93 -7.80
CA ILE A 96 -9.68 7.79 -6.61
C ILE A 96 -9.30 9.20 -6.12
N LYS A 97 -9.58 9.48 -4.85
CA LYS A 97 -9.27 10.74 -4.17
C LYS A 97 -8.23 10.58 -3.07
N ILE A 98 -8.13 9.39 -2.50
CA ILE A 98 -7.18 9.07 -1.43
C ILE A 98 -6.43 7.79 -1.79
N LEU A 99 -5.12 7.83 -1.62
CA LEU A 99 -4.22 6.69 -1.68
C LEU A 99 -3.71 6.38 -0.27
N LEU A 100 -3.82 5.13 0.14
CA LEU A 100 -3.30 4.60 1.39
C LEU A 100 -2.36 3.43 1.12
N THR A 101 -1.48 3.13 2.04
CA THR A 101 -0.66 1.92 2.00
C THR A 101 -0.49 1.34 3.39
N THR A 102 -0.35 0.01 3.45
CA THR A 102 -0.04 -0.68 4.71
C THR A 102 1.39 -0.43 5.15
N HIS A 103 2.33 -0.24 4.20
CA HIS A 103 3.73 0.13 4.44
C HIS A 103 4.43 0.47 3.11
N ALA A 104 5.63 1.06 3.20
CA ALA A 104 6.34 1.58 2.03
C ALA A 104 7.32 0.58 1.40
N HIS A 105 6.89 -0.67 1.12
CA HIS A 105 7.67 -1.60 0.32
C HIS A 105 7.18 -1.65 -1.13
N TYR A 106 8.08 -2.00 -2.05
CA TYR A 106 7.88 -1.97 -3.50
C TYR A 106 6.70 -2.80 -4.01
N ASP A 107 6.32 -3.84 -3.29
CA ASP A 107 5.18 -4.71 -3.59
C ASP A 107 3.82 -4.16 -3.10
N HIS A 108 3.84 -3.04 -2.36
CA HIS A 108 2.63 -2.33 -1.90
C HIS A 108 2.52 -0.93 -2.48
N VAL A 109 3.64 -0.26 -2.78
CA VAL A 109 3.67 1.12 -3.29
C VAL A 109 4.28 1.24 -4.68
N GLY A 110 4.57 0.13 -5.36
CA GLY A 110 5.27 0.14 -6.64
C GLY A 110 4.60 0.99 -7.71
N ALA A 111 3.29 0.88 -7.88
CA ALA A 111 2.52 1.69 -8.83
C ALA A 111 1.99 3.01 -8.23
N MET A 112 2.32 3.36 -6.98
CA MET A 112 1.75 4.50 -6.27
C MET A 112 2.01 5.84 -6.98
N ALA A 113 3.24 6.05 -7.47
CA ALA A 113 3.62 7.28 -8.16
C ALA A 113 2.79 7.50 -9.43
N GLU A 114 2.64 6.47 -10.26
CA GLU A 114 1.89 6.54 -11.50
C GLU A 114 0.40 6.73 -11.24
N ILE A 115 -0.19 5.98 -10.31
CA ILE A 115 -1.61 6.13 -9.95
C ILE A 115 -1.87 7.51 -9.37
N LYS A 116 -0.99 8.04 -8.49
CA LYS A 116 -1.10 9.41 -7.98
C LYS A 116 -1.05 10.45 -9.11
N GLN A 117 -0.15 10.28 -10.06
CA GLN A 117 -0.04 11.17 -11.22
C GLN A 117 -1.32 11.13 -12.10
N LEU A 118 -1.87 9.94 -12.35
CA LEU A 118 -3.06 9.76 -13.19
C LEU A 118 -4.34 10.30 -12.54
N THR A 119 -4.44 10.23 -11.21
CA THR A 119 -5.69 10.53 -10.47
C THR A 119 -5.68 11.89 -9.79
N GLY A 120 -4.49 12.41 -9.48
CA GLY A 120 -4.34 13.58 -8.60
C GLY A 120 -4.73 13.29 -7.14
N ALA A 121 -4.84 12.02 -6.74
CA ALA A 121 -5.25 11.62 -5.40
C ALA A 121 -4.24 12.03 -4.33
N GLU A 122 -4.76 12.31 -3.13
CA GLU A 122 -3.96 12.64 -1.96
C GLU A 122 -3.31 11.38 -1.39
N MET A 123 -1.98 11.37 -1.29
CA MET A 123 -1.22 10.25 -0.72
C MET A 123 -1.04 10.43 0.78
N MET A 124 -1.61 9.52 1.55
CA MET A 124 -1.52 9.51 3.00
C MET A 124 -0.76 8.26 3.48
N ILE A 125 0.20 8.44 4.38
CA ILE A 125 1.06 7.36 4.89
C ILE A 125 1.39 7.58 6.36
N ASN A 126 1.68 6.50 7.08
CA ASN A 126 2.24 6.60 8.42
C ASN A 126 3.55 7.41 8.39
N GLN A 127 3.68 8.37 9.32
CA GLN A 127 4.82 9.30 9.37
C GLN A 127 6.18 8.60 9.41
N ALA A 128 6.27 7.39 9.99
CA ALA A 128 7.53 6.67 10.14
C ALA A 128 8.02 6.01 8.84
N ASP A 129 7.13 5.80 7.85
CA ASP A 129 7.48 5.32 6.51
C ASP A 129 7.54 6.45 5.46
N ALA A 130 7.26 7.70 5.85
CA ALA A 130 7.18 8.83 4.93
C ALA A 130 8.50 9.09 4.17
N SER A 131 9.65 8.97 4.85
CA SER A 131 10.97 9.13 4.22
C SER A 131 11.25 8.01 3.22
N VAL A 132 10.89 6.77 3.56
CA VAL A 132 11.05 5.60 2.69
C VAL A 132 10.22 5.76 1.41
N LEU A 133 8.96 6.22 1.54
CA LEU A 133 8.13 6.52 0.38
C LEU A 133 8.72 7.65 -0.47
N ALA A 134 9.19 8.72 0.17
CA ALA A 134 9.70 9.91 -0.51
C ALA A 134 11.02 9.70 -1.26
N ASP A 135 11.83 8.72 -0.85
CA ASP A 135 13.11 8.41 -1.51
C ASP A 135 13.08 7.14 -2.37
N GLY A 136 11.89 6.53 -2.53
CA GLY A 136 11.71 5.33 -3.35
C GLY A 136 12.27 4.06 -2.74
N GLY A 137 12.29 3.98 -1.41
CA GLY A 137 12.73 2.82 -0.66
C GLY A 137 14.22 2.80 -0.31
N LYS A 138 14.99 3.85 -0.63
CA LYS A 138 16.44 3.89 -0.37
C LYS A 138 16.77 3.83 1.12
N SER A 139 15.99 4.54 1.94
CA SER A 139 16.17 4.58 3.40
C SER A 139 15.50 3.44 4.16
N ASP A 140 14.90 2.47 3.46
CA ASP A 140 14.34 1.29 4.12
C ASP A 140 15.42 0.48 4.83
N TYR A 141 15.12 0.00 6.03
CA TYR A 141 16.10 -0.68 6.88
C TYR A 141 16.49 -2.07 6.35
N ALA A 142 15.59 -2.75 5.61
CA ALA A 142 15.78 -4.11 5.12
C ALA A 142 16.10 -4.16 3.62
N TYR A 143 15.44 -3.33 2.84
CA TYR A 143 15.52 -3.33 1.39
C TYR A 143 16.17 -2.10 0.80
N GLY A 144 16.58 -1.16 1.64
CA GLY A 144 17.25 0.07 1.24
C GLY A 144 18.60 -0.15 0.56
N GLY A 145 19.17 0.93 0.05
CA GLY A 145 20.47 0.92 -0.61
C GLY A 145 20.62 2.05 -1.63
N GLU A 146 21.55 1.86 -2.56
CA GLU A 146 21.94 2.89 -3.54
C GLU A 146 20.81 3.22 -4.52
N PHE A 147 20.00 2.22 -4.91
CA PHE A 147 18.98 2.39 -5.93
C PHE A 147 17.57 2.40 -5.33
N SER A 148 16.68 3.20 -5.94
CA SER A 148 15.26 3.15 -5.61
C SER A 148 14.65 1.82 -6.04
N SER A 149 13.82 1.22 -5.19
CA SER A 149 13.07 -0.02 -5.49
C SER A 149 11.70 0.26 -6.09
N PHE A 150 11.23 1.51 -6.01
CA PHE A 150 10.02 2.03 -6.64
C PHE A 150 10.18 3.53 -6.93
N ALA A 151 9.29 4.09 -7.74
CA ALA A 151 9.31 5.53 -8.04
C ALA A 151 8.97 6.35 -6.79
N PRO A 152 9.81 7.34 -6.40
CA PRO A 152 9.57 8.17 -5.22
C PRO A 152 8.22 8.87 -5.25
N VAL A 153 7.54 8.92 -4.10
CA VAL A 153 6.26 9.62 -3.93
C VAL A 153 6.33 10.51 -2.72
N LYS A 154 6.11 11.81 -2.93
CA LYS A 154 5.96 12.74 -1.80
C LYS A 154 4.59 12.51 -1.16
N PRO A 155 4.52 12.16 0.14
CA PRO A 155 3.26 12.09 0.84
C PRO A 155 2.65 13.49 1.02
N ASP A 156 1.32 13.57 0.97
CA ASP A 156 0.57 14.81 1.20
C ASP A 156 0.15 14.92 2.68
N VAL A 157 -0.20 13.78 3.29
CA VAL A 157 -0.64 13.70 4.70
C VAL A 157 0.15 12.64 5.46
N LEU A 158 0.59 12.99 6.65
CA LEU A 158 1.26 12.09 7.59
C LEU A 158 0.28 11.60 8.64
N LEU A 159 0.17 10.29 8.77
CA LEU A 159 -0.75 9.61 9.68
C LEU A 159 -0.02 9.05 10.91
N LYS A 160 -0.76 8.91 12.01
CA LYS A 160 -0.32 8.30 13.27
C LYS A 160 -1.35 7.27 13.71
N ASP A 161 -0.99 6.51 14.74
CA ASP A 161 -1.92 5.60 15.41
C ASP A 161 -3.19 6.32 15.88
N GLY A 162 -4.33 5.72 15.64
CA GLY A 162 -5.63 6.26 16.01
C GLY A 162 -6.17 7.36 15.10
N ASP A 163 -5.38 7.89 14.16
CA ASP A 163 -5.86 8.86 13.19
C ASP A 163 -6.99 8.28 12.31
N LYS A 164 -7.84 9.16 11.81
CA LYS A 164 -9.02 8.78 11.04
C LYS A 164 -9.00 9.42 9.66
N VAL A 165 -8.98 8.58 8.63
CA VAL A 165 -9.16 9.00 7.24
C VAL A 165 -10.65 8.95 6.90
N LYS A 166 -11.19 10.05 6.36
CA LYS A 166 -12.63 10.21 6.08
C LYS A 166 -12.87 10.61 4.65
N LEU A 167 -13.78 9.91 3.99
CA LEU A 167 -14.27 10.27 2.64
C LEU A 167 -15.69 9.71 2.44
N GLY A 168 -16.62 10.56 2.02
CA GLY A 168 -17.96 10.17 1.57
C GLY A 168 -18.76 9.31 2.54
N GLY A 169 -18.60 9.52 3.86
CA GLY A 169 -19.26 8.75 4.92
C GLY A 169 -18.47 7.52 5.39
N THR A 170 -17.40 7.17 4.72
CA THR A 170 -16.44 6.14 5.20
C THR A 170 -15.45 6.78 6.17
N GLU A 171 -15.17 6.08 7.27
CA GLU A 171 -14.13 6.42 8.25
C GLU A 171 -13.21 5.20 8.43
N ILE A 172 -11.90 5.39 8.24
CA ILE A 172 -10.87 4.37 8.41
C ILE A 172 -9.98 4.80 9.57
N THR A 173 -9.87 3.98 10.60
CA THR A 173 -8.95 4.20 11.72
C THR A 173 -7.62 3.54 11.43
N ILE A 174 -6.52 4.27 11.62
CA ILE A 174 -5.15 3.76 11.49
C ILE A 174 -4.80 3.00 12.77
N VAL A 175 -4.28 1.79 12.61
CA VAL A 175 -3.79 0.94 13.71
C VAL A 175 -2.34 0.60 13.43
N ASN A 176 -1.42 1.08 14.25
CA ASN A 176 -0.01 0.81 14.06
C ASN A 176 0.29 -0.70 14.12
N SER A 177 1.16 -1.16 13.20
CA SER A 177 1.60 -2.56 13.08
C SER A 177 3.09 -2.60 12.75
N TYR A 178 3.90 -1.88 13.53
CA TYR A 178 5.33 -1.67 13.34
C TYR A 178 6.15 -2.95 13.39
N GLY A 179 7.37 -2.92 12.87
CA GLY A 179 8.32 -4.03 12.87
C GLY A 179 8.65 -4.50 11.46
N HIS A 180 7.66 -4.83 10.63
CA HIS A 180 7.88 -5.17 9.22
C HIS A 180 8.47 -3.98 8.43
N SER A 181 7.94 -2.79 8.63
CA SER A 181 8.59 -1.50 8.40
C SER A 181 8.43 -0.63 9.65
N LYS A 182 9.10 0.52 9.70
CA LYS A 182 8.99 1.45 10.83
C LYS A 182 7.62 2.10 10.92
N GLY A 183 6.91 2.23 9.79
CA GLY A 183 5.60 2.87 9.65
C GLY A 183 4.50 1.92 9.19
N ALA A 184 4.70 0.61 9.31
CA ALA A 184 3.66 -0.35 8.97
C ALA A 184 2.39 -0.11 9.81
N ASN A 185 1.24 -0.14 9.13
CA ASN A 185 -0.05 0.04 9.76
C ASN A 185 -1.14 -0.82 9.15
N SER A 186 -2.14 -1.11 9.95
CA SER A 186 -3.38 -1.78 9.60
C SER A 186 -4.53 -0.78 9.55
N PHE A 187 -5.66 -1.17 9.02
CA PHE A 187 -6.84 -0.31 8.88
C PHE A 187 -8.06 -0.96 9.49
N LEU A 188 -8.80 -0.22 10.29
CA LEU A 188 -10.05 -0.64 10.90
C LEU A 188 -11.17 0.27 10.41
N LEU A 189 -12.24 -0.32 9.86
CA LEU A 189 -13.37 0.42 9.33
C LEU A 189 -14.69 -0.34 9.50
N ASN A 190 -15.79 0.39 9.52
CA ASN A 190 -17.13 -0.18 9.45
C ASN A 190 -17.65 -0.09 8.01
N VAL A 191 -18.13 -1.21 7.48
CA VAL A 191 -18.68 -1.33 6.13
C VAL A 191 -20.10 -1.83 6.22
N LYS A 192 -21.05 -1.07 5.66
CA LYS A 192 -22.46 -1.47 5.62
C LYS A 192 -22.77 -2.16 4.31
N ASP A 193 -23.46 -3.29 4.37
CA ASP A 193 -24.09 -3.93 3.22
C ASP A 193 -25.62 -3.93 3.37
N GLU A 194 -26.27 -4.73 2.55
CA GLU A 194 -27.74 -4.86 2.52
C GLU A 194 -28.31 -5.53 3.77
N THR A 195 -27.45 -6.21 4.55
CA THR A 195 -27.86 -7.03 5.71
C THR A 195 -27.52 -6.40 7.05
N LYS A 196 -26.28 -5.88 7.19
CA LYS A 196 -25.78 -5.32 8.44
C LYS A 196 -24.56 -4.41 8.22
N THR A 197 -24.06 -3.87 9.32
CA THR A 197 -22.73 -3.24 9.35
C THR A 197 -21.70 -4.26 9.82
N TRP A 198 -20.62 -4.39 9.05
CA TRP A 198 -19.49 -5.27 9.30
C TRP A 198 -18.31 -4.46 9.81
N LYS A 199 -17.70 -4.90 10.87
CA LYS A 199 -16.41 -4.36 11.33
C LYS A 199 -15.29 -5.09 10.57
N VAL A 200 -14.59 -4.38 9.70
CA VAL A 200 -13.54 -4.93 8.83
C VAL A 200 -12.18 -4.49 9.32
N PHE A 201 -11.26 -5.43 9.42
CA PHE A 201 -9.86 -5.20 9.76
C PHE A 201 -8.96 -5.63 8.60
N ILE A 202 -8.26 -4.67 7.98
CA ILE A 202 -7.23 -4.92 6.97
C ILE A 202 -5.89 -4.91 7.69
N ALA A 203 -5.35 -6.09 7.95
CA ALA A 203 -4.15 -6.27 8.76
C ALA A 203 -2.87 -6.20 7.92
N ASN A 204 -1.90 -5.45 8.39
CA ASN A 204 -0.51 -5.63 7.97
C ASN A 204 0.13 -6.71 8.85
N MET A 205 0.42 -7.86 8.26
CA MET A 205 0.98 -8.98 9.00
C MET A 205 2.47 -8.74 9.30
N PRO A 206 2.91 -9.02 10.54
CA PRO A 206 4.26 -8.71 11.02
C PRO A 206 5.28 -9.76 10.55
N THR A 207 5.44 -9.92 9.23
CA THR A 207 6.44 -10.80 8.62
C THR A 207 7.84 -10.29 8.96
N ILE A 208 8.68 -11.15 9.55
CA ILE A 208 10.07 -10.83 9.88
C ILE A 208 10.92 -10.99 8.62
N ILE A 209 11.57 -9.90 8.20
CA ILE A 209 12.39 -9.84 6.96
C ILE A 209 13.88 -9.61 7.22
N SER A 210 14.30 -9.50 8.49
CA SER A 210 15.70 -9.42 8.86
C SER A 210 16.35 -10.82 8.92
N ASP A 211 17.49 -11.02 8.27
CA ASP A 211 18.20 -12.31 8.25
C ASP A 211 18.85 -12.63 9.60
N GLY A 212 19.58 -11.68 10.21
CA GLY A 212 20.27 -11.84 11.49
C GLY A 212 19.40 -11.53 12.72
N PRO A 213 19.94 -11.66 13.95
CA PRO A 213 19.25 -11.27 15.18
C PRO A 213 18.74 -9.83 15.11
N PHE A 214 17.65 -9.50 15.81
CA PHE A 214 17.15 -8.13 15.86
C PHE A 214 18.22 -7.13 16.36
N ALA A 215 19.07 -7.53 17.29
CA ALA A 215 20.16 -6.69 17.79
C ALA A 215 21.18 -6.27 16.71
N SER A 216 21.28 -7.00 15.59
CA SER A 216 22.14 -6.65 14.46
C SER A 216 21.53 -5.62 13.52
N VAL A 217 20.24 -5.31 13.66
CA VAL A 217 19.53 -4.36 12.78
C VAL A 217 19.71 -2.94 13.28
N THR A 218 20.92 -2.39 13.12
CA THR A 218 21.30 -1.06 13.65
C THR A 218 20.48 0.08 13.06
N ALA A 219 19.99 -0.05 11.84
CA ALA A 219 19.14 0.95 11.18
C ALA A 219 17.70 0.99 11.75
N TYR A 220 17.33 -0.01 12.59
CA TYR A 220 16.03 -0.07 13.27
C TYR A 220 16.19 -0.60 14.72
N PRO A 221 16.74 0.20 15.65
CA PRO A 221 17.08 -0.27 17.01
C PRO A 221 15.87 -0.79 17.80
N ASN A 222 14.67 -0.25 17.58
CA ASN A 222 13.46 -0.64 18.30
C ASN A 222 12.71 -1.83 17.69
N ILE A 223 13.25 -2.47 16.65
CA ILE A 223 12.55 -3.50 15.85
C ILE A 223 11.93 -4.61 16.71
N ALA A 224 12.66 -5.11 17.72
CA ALA A 224 12.15 -6.18 18.58
C ALA A 224 10.95 -5.71 19.43
N ALA A 225 11.02 -4.52 20.01
CA ALA A 225 9.95 -3.96 20.81
C ALA A 225 8.70 -3.68 19.95
N ASP A 226 8.90 -3.16 18.75
CA ASP A 226 7.83 -2.83 17.81
C ASP A 226 7.10 -4.08 17.30
N TYR A 227 7.82 -5.18 16.97
CA TYR A 227 7.19 -6.46 16.67
C TYR A 227 6.39 -7.02 17.85
N GLY A 228 6.94 -6.95 19.08
CA GLY A 228 6.24 -7.40 20.29
C GLY A 228 4.95 -6.63 20.50
N HIS A 229 5.03 -5.29 20.46
CA HIS A 229 3.85 -4.41 20.58
C HIS A 229 2.81 -4.69 19.49
N THR A 230 3.25 -4.88 18.24
CA THR A 230 2.35 -5.20 17.13
C THR A 230 1.62 -6.52 17.35
N LEU A 231 2.30 -7.55 17.80
CA LEU A 231 1.65 -8.84 18.11
C LEU A 231 0.58 -8.70 19.20
N GLU A 232 0.83 -7.91 20.25
CA GLU A 232 -0.16 -7.61 21.29
C GLU A 232 -1.35 -6.83 20.70
N THR A 233 -1.07 -5.80 19.90
CA THR A 233 -2.08 -4.99 19.22
C THR A 233 -2.97 -5.84 18.32
N LEU A 234 -2.39 -6.72 17.50
CA LEU A 234 -3.12 -7.59 16.58
C LEU A 234 -3.97 -8.61 17.34
N LYS A 235 -3.45 -9.23 18.40
CA LYS A 235 -4.21 -10.17 19.26
C LYS A 235 -5.44 -9.52 19.90
N ALA A 236 -5.35 -8.23 20.25
CA ALA A 236 -6.43 -7.48 20.89
C ALA A 236 -7.52 -7.00 19.92
N GLN A 237 -7.30 -7.09 18.58
CA GLN A 237 -8.28 -6.59 17.61
C GLN A 237 -9.59 -7.38 17.63
N THR A 238 -10.69 -6.66 17.52
CA THR A 238 -12.02 -7.21 17.35
C THR A 238 -12.56 -6.81 15.97
N PHE A 239 -13.11 -7.76 15.25
CA PHE A 239 -13.66 -7.55 13.90
C PHE A 239 -14.64 -8.68 13.54
N ASP A 240 -15.45 -8.45 12.52
CA ASP A 240 -16.25 -9.51 11.87
C ASP A 240 -15.46 -10.15 10.73
N ILE A 241 -14.82 -9.32 9.90
CA ILE A 241 -14.06 -9.71 8.71
C ILE A 241 -12.62 -9.27 8.87
N TRP A 242 -11.67 -10.15 8.53
CA TRP A 242 -10.29 -9.76 8.40
C TRP A 242 -9.72 -10.00 7.00
N LEU A 243 -8.88 -9.08 6.59
CA LEU A 243 -8.16 -9.07 5.34
C LEU A 243 -6.68 -8.83 5.62
N ALA A 244 -5.80 -9.08 4.63
CA ALA A 244 -4.36 -8.88 4.78
C ALA A 244 -3.75 -8.20 3.55
N SER A 245 -2.50 -7.76 3.66
CA SER A 245 -1.76 -7.12 2.57
C SER A 245 -1.38 -8.10 1.45
N HIS A 246 -1.35 -9.42 1.75
CA HIS A 246 -1.20 -10.51 0.78
C HIS A 246 -2.39 -11.47 0.88
N ALA A 247 -2.88 -11.92 -0.28
CA ALA A 247 -4.02 -12.83 -0.35
C ALA A 247 -3.73 -14.18 0.31
N ASP A 248 -2.51 -14.67 0.18
CA ASP A 248 -2.09 -15.94 0.79
C ASP A 248 -2.07 -15.87 2.31
N GLN A 249 -1.74 -14.72 2.92
CA GLN A 249 -1.75 -14.55 4.38
C GLN A 249 -3.13 -14.78 4.99
N MET A 250 -4.20 -14.40 4.28
CA MET A 250 -5.58 -14.62 4.71
C MET A 250 -6.25 -15.84 4.04
N LYS A 251 -5.48 -16.66 3.31
CA LYS A 251 -5.99 -17.80 2.55
C LYS A 251 -7.18 -17.43 1.65
N MET A 252 -7.09 -16.28 0.97
CA MET A 252 -8.17 -15.72 0.16
C MET A 252 -8.74 -16.73 -0.84
N HIS A 253 -7.87 -17.50 -1.49
CA HIS A 253 -8.27 -18.45 -2.52
C HIS A 253 -9.05 -19.66 -2.02
N ASN A 254 -9.12 -19.87 -0.68
CA ASN A 254 -10.04 -20.81 -0.05
C ASN A 254 -11.40 -20.19 0.27
N LYS A 255 -11.46 -18.84 0.32
CA LYS A 255 -12.65 -18.06 0.71
C LYS A 255 -13.41 -17.52 -0.52
N HIS A 256 -12.69 -17.30 -1.63
CA HIS A 256 -13.24 -16.75 -2.87
C HIS A 256 -12.49 -17.30 -4.08
N LYS A 257 -13.27 -17.67 -5.13
CA LYS A 257 -12.78 -18.06 -6.45
C LYS A 257 -13.43 -17.18 -7.53
N PRO A 258 -12.77 -16.97 -8.67
CA PRO A 258 -13.38 -16.27 -9.79
C PRO A 258 -14.75 -16.84 -10.17
N GLY A 259 -15.77 -15.98 -10.23
CA GLY A 259 -17.14 -16.38 -10.53
C GLY A 259 -18.01 -16.71 -9.31
N ASP A 260 -17.45 -16.76 -8.09
CA ASP A 260 -18.27 -16.95 -6.88
C ASP A 260 -19.28 -15.81 -6.71
N ALA A 261 -20.46 -16.14 -6.20
CA ALA A 261 -21.45 -15.17 -5.80
C ALA A 261 -20.96 -14.33 -4.59
N TYR A 262 -21.52 -13.12 -4.45
CA TYR A 262 -21.25 -12.27 -3.29
C TYR A 262 -21.54 -12.99 -1.96
N ASN A 263 -20.52 -13.16 -1.15
CA ASN A 263 -20.60 -13.84 0.14
C ASN A 263 -19.61 -13.27 1.15
N PRO A 264 -19.91 -12.19 1.86
CA PRO A 264 -19.01 -11.60 2.85
C PRO A 264 -18.72 -12.55 4.03
N SER A 265 -19.63 -13.48 4.34
CA SER A 265 -19.45 -14.44 5.43
C SER A 265 -18.27 -15.40 5.19
N ALA A 266 -17.81 -15.59 3.95
CA ALA A 266 -16.63 -16.38 3.65
C ALA A 266 -15.34 -15.78 4.27
N PHE A 267 -15.35 -14.48 4.59
CA PHE A 267 -14.22 -13.76 5.21
C PHE A 267 -14.35 -13.65 6.74
N VAL A 268 -15.41 -14.20 7.33
CA VAL A 268 -15.58 -14.33 8.77
C VAL A 268 -14.79 -15.56 9.24
N ASP A 269 -13.55 -15.32 9.68
CA ASP A 269 -12.59 -16.38 9.97
C ASP A 269 -11.67 -15.99 11.14
N ARG A 270 -12.25 -15.86 12.32
CA ARG A 270 -11.49 -15.54 13.53
C ARG A 270 -10.45 -16.60 13.86
N ALA A 271 -10.79 -17.86 13.72
CA ALA A 271 -9.86 -18.96 14.01
C ALA A 271 -8.65 -18.98 13.05
N GLY A 272 -8.87 -18.70 11.76
CA GLY A 272 -7.80 -18.54 10.78
C GLY A 272 -6.88 -17.35 11.10
N TYR A 273 -7.45 -16.22 11.51
CA TYR A 273 -6.67 -15.06 11.97
C TYR A 273 -5.80 -15.42 13.18
N ASP A 274 -6.40 -16.00 14.23
CA ASP A 274 -5.69 -16.35 15.45
C ASP A 274 -4.55 -17.35 15.19
N ALA A 275 -4.75 -18.31 14.29
CA ALA A 275 -3.73 -19.26 13.89
C ALA A 275 -2.55 -18.58 13.16
N VAL A 276 -2.84 -17.61 12.28
CA VAL A 276 -1.80 -16.84 11.57
C VAL A 276 -1.02 -15.98 12.56
N ILE A 277 -1.69 -15.26 13.47
CA ILE A 277 -1.01 -14.45 14.50
C ILE A 277 -0.16 -15.33 15.43
N ALA A 278 -0.64 -16.51 15.82
CA ALA A 278 0.14 -17.45 16.63
C ALA A 278 1.42 -17.91 15.89
N GLY A 279 1.35 -18.08 14.57
CA GLY A 279 2.52 -18.41 13.74
C GLY A 279 3.56 -17.29 13.74
N PHE A 280 3.14 -16.03 13.61
CA PHE A 280 4.03 -14.85 13.70
C PHE A 280 4.60 -14.67 15.11
N ASP A 281 3.81 -14.90 16.14
CA ASP A 281 4.29 -14.85 17.52
C ASP A 281 5.37 -15.90 17.77
N ALA A 282 5.14 -17.13 17.33
CA ALA A 282 6.15 -18.19 17.44
C ALA A 282 7.45 -17.86 16.67
N ALA A 283 7.35 -17.21 15.51
CA ALA A 283 8.51 -16.72 14.76
C ALA A 283 9.25 -15.61 15.53
N TYR A 284 8.52 -14.66 16.08
CA TYR A 284 9.06 -13.60 16.92
C TYR A 284 9.78 -14.15 18.15
N GLN A 285 9.15 -15.11 18.90
CA GLN A 285 9.72 -15.73 20.08
C GLN A 285 11.02 -16.49 19.77
N ARG A 286 11.16 -17.06 18.58
CA ARG A 286 12.43 -17.65 18.13
C ARG A 286 13.48 -16.57 17.83
N LYS A 287 13.06 -15.47 17.23
CA LYS A 287 13.96 -14.40 16.79
C LYS A 287 14.57 -13.60 17.93
N ILE A 288 13.81 -13.32 19.00
CA ILE A 288 14.31 -12.59 20.18
C ILE A 288 15.28 -13.42 21.05
N LYS A 289 15.39 -14.72 20.81
CA LYS A 289 16.32 -15.62 21.53
C LYS A 289 17.67 -15.77 20.82
N GLN A 290 17.82 -15.17 19.64
CA GLN A 290 19.08 -15.15 18.87
C GLN A 290 20.00 -14.03 19.38
#